data_f374299ed41fb3c1f4926141e0cf5a60
#
_entry.id   f374299ed41fb3c1f4926141e0cf5a60
#
_cell.length_a   1.000
_cell.length_b   1.000
_cell.length_c   1.000
_cell.angle_alpha   90.00
_cell.angle_beta   90.00
_cell.angle_gamma   90.00
#
_symmetry.space_group_name_H-M   'P 1'
#
loop_
_entity.id
_entity.type
_entity.pdbx_description
1 polymer ?
#
loop_
_entity_poly.entity_id
_entity_poly.type
_entity_poly.pdbx_seq_one_letter_code
_entity_poly.pdbx_strand_id
1 'polypeptide(L)'
;MNDIGLKFTRFNAINGNQLTDQEVNDNTTFMCRNLLCSRSVIGCALSHITVWKNFLDNQYGTPDILCVMEDDISISGDFPEFLNDTPSIRESLDFDMMRINCGTGNMTGEKINMGKYKFIKNPIIPLSLACYIITRRGAQKALEILGESVPYIIDFSLGVGMLFNNMSYLILINPELVTLSLANPSTINSNGTKGIMSIFKNGNLNWYLNIPVASISTRYDISLYTCILLVLLIIGIYHKWYIFSVIVLAELIMVNF
;
A
#
# COMPACT_ATOMS: atom_id res chain seq x y z
N MET A 1 2.76 4.72 20.39
CA MET A 1 2.07 3.47 20.80
C MET A 1 2.13 3.22 22.29
N ASN A 2 3.31 3.31 22.93
CA ASN A 2 3.40 3.14 24.40
C ASN A 2 2.58 4.16 25.18
N ASP A 3 2.47 5.38 24.67
CA ASP A 3 1.75 6.49 25.33
C ASP A 3 0.23 6.29 25.38
N ILE A 4 -0.32 5.44 24.52
CA ILE A 4 -1.75 5.09 24.48
C ILE A 4 -2.04 3.68 25.03
N GLY A 5 -1.05 3.04 25.68
CA GLY A 5 -1.21 1.76 26.37
C GLY A 5 -1.38 0.53 25.48
N LEU A 6 -1.10 0.62 24.18
CA LEU A 6 -1.18 -0.51 23.25
C LEU A 6 0.03 -1.44 23.42
N LYS A 7 -0.25 -2.73 23.63
CA LYS A 7 0.76 -3.78 23.52
C LYS A 7 0.87 -4.19 22.05
N PHE A 8 2.09 -4.21 21.54
CA PHE A 8 2.37 -4.63 20.17
C PHE A 8 3.63 -5.48 20.08
N THR A 9 3.70 -6.30 19.06
CA THR A 9 4.90 -7.06 18.68
C THR A 9 5.48 -6.43 17.44
N ARG A 10 6.76 -6.04 17.50
CA ARG A 10 7.45 -5.52 16.33
C ARG A 10 7.89 -6.68 15.43
N PHE A 11 7.44 -6.64 14.18
CA PHE A 11 7.95 -7.49 13.12
C PHE A 11 9.10 -6.77 12.40
N ASN A 12 10.25 -7.42 12.24
CA ASN A 12 11.35 -6.87 11.46
C ASN A 12 11.05 -7.02 9.98
N ALA A 13 10.69 -5.90 9.35
CA ALA A 13 10.36 -5.88 7.92
C ALA A 13 11.53 -6.40 7.06
N ILE A 14 11.19 -7.07 5.98
CA ILE A 14 12.15 -7.59 5.01
C ILE A 14 12.71 -6.42 4.21
N ASN A 15 14.02 -6.19 4.34
CA ASN A 15 14.70 -5.18 3.55
C ASN A 15 14.95 -5.72 2.14
N GLY A 16 14.16 -5.27 1.16
CA GLY A 16 14.28 -5.72 -0.22
C GLY A 16 15.67 -5.55 -0.84
N ASN A 17 16.44 -4.54 -0.39
CA ASN A 17 17.80 -4.30 -0.88
C ASN A 17 18.83 -5.32 -0.35
N GLN A 18 18.47 -6.10 0.67
CA GLN A 18 19.32 -7.17 1.22
C GLN A 18 18.96 -8.55 0.67
N LEU A 19 17.87 -8.68 -0.09
CA LEU A 19 17.50 -9.93 -0.74
C LEU A 19 18.52 -10.30 -1.80
N THR A 20 18.88 -11.56 -1.83
CA THR A 20 19.67 -12.13 -2.94
C THR A 20 18.85 -12.20 -4.23
N ASP A 21 19.49 -12.29 -5.38
CA ASP A 21 18.79 -12.45 -6.66
C ASP A 21 18.00 -13.76 -6.70
N GLN A 22 18.48 -14.80 -6.02
CA GLN A 22 17.76 -16.06 -5.91
C GLN A 22 16.45 -15.88 -5.12
N GLU A 23 16.48 -15.23 -3.94
CA GLU A 23 15.27 -14.96 -3.15
C GLU A 23 14.25 -14.12 -3.92
N VAL A 24 14.71 -13.13 -4.70
CA VAL A 24 13.84 -12.35 -5.57
C VAL A 24 13.23 -13.22 -6.66
N ASN A 25 14.03 -14.07 -7.32
CA ASN A 25 13.54 -14.95 -8.36
C ASN A 25 12.49 -15.94 -7.84
N ASP A 26 12.72 -16.51 -6.65
CA ASP A 26 11.84 -17.52 -6.05
C ASP A 26 10.50 -16.92 -5.58
N ASN A 27 10.47 -15.64 -5.22
CA ASN A 27 9.31 -15.01 -4.59
C ASN A 27 8.54 -14.02 -5.49
N THR A 28 8.99 -13.80 -6.74
CA THR A 28 8.37 -12.81 -7.62
C THR A 28 8.14 -13.33 -9.03
N THR A 29 7.11 -12.81 -9.70
CA THR A 29 6.92 -13.08 -11.13
C THR A 29 8.01 -12.43 -11.97
N PHE A 30 8.22 -12.93 -13.19
CA PHE A 30 9.17 -12.33 -14.15
C PHE A 30 8.90 -10.84 -14.38
N MET A 31 7.64 -10.45 -14.54
CA MET A 31 7.24 -9.06 -14.76
C MET A 31 7.56 -8.19 -13.54
N CYS A 32 7.25 -8.65 -12.33
CA CYS A 32 7.55 -7.90 -11.12
C CYS A 32 9.06 -7.64 -11.02
N ARG A 33 9.90 -8.68 -11.01
CA ARG A 33 11.34 -8.52 -10.76
C ARG A 33 12.11 -7.78 -11.82
N ASN A 34 11.66 -7.80 -13.09
CA ASN A 34 12.42 -7.21 -14.18
C ASN A 34 11.89 -5.86 -14.67
N LEU A 35 10.59 -5.56 -14.44
CA LEU A 35 9.95 -4.39 -15.05
C LEU A 35 9.11 -3.56 -14.10
N LEU A 36 8.42 -4.18 -13.12
CA LEU A 36 7.32 -3.52 -12.41
C LEU A 36 7.60 -3.23 -10.94
N CYS A 37 8.53 -3.96 -10.28
CA CYS A 37 8.75 -3.83 -8.86
C CYS A 37 10.19 -3.43 -8.55
N SER A 38 10.34 -2.39 -7.73
CA SER A 38 11.61 -2.11 -7.09
C SER A 38 11.89 -3.13 -5.97
N ARG A 39 13.14 -3.21 -5.52
CA ARG A 39 13.53 -4.04 -4.38
C ARG A 39 12.73 -3.68 -3.11
N SER A 40 12.47 -2.40 -2.88
CA SER A 40 11.68 -1.93 -1.74
C SER A 40 10.23 -2.41 -1.82
N VAL A 41 9.61 -2.39 -3.02
CA VAL A 41 8.26 -2.91 -3.26
C VAL A 41 8.20 -4.41 -2.96
N ILE A 42 9.21 -5.17 -3.39
CA ILE A 42 9.31 -6.61 -3.12
C ILE A 42 9.45 -6.87 -1.63
N GLY A 43 10.32 -6.14 -0.94
CA GLY A 43 10.51 -6.26 0.51
C GLY A 43 9.24 -5.97 1.31
N CYS A 44 8.49 -4.91 0.93
CA CYS A 44 7.21 -4.57 1.52
C CYS A 44 6.20 -5.73 1.33
N ALA A 45 6.05 -6.23 0.11
CA ALA A 45 5.14 -7.33 -0.18
C ALA A 45 5.48 -8.60 0.60
N LEU A 46 6.75 -8.99 0.63
CA LEU A 46 7.21 -10.16 1.38
C LEU A 46 7.04 -10.00 2.89
N SER A 47 7.15 -8.77 3.42
CA SER A 47 6.88 -8.49 4.82
C SER A 47 5.44 -8.79 5.20
N HIS A 48 4.47 -8.27 4.44
CA HIS A 48 3.05 -8.57 4.67
C HIS A 48 2.73 -10.06 4.52
N ILE A 49 3.21 -10.70 3.47
CA ILE A 49 3.03 -12.14 3.23
C ILE A 49 3.57 -12.95 4.40
N THR A 50 4.76 -12.61 4.91
CA THR A 50 5.37 -13.31 6.04
C THR A 50 4.56 -13.11 7.33
N VAL A 51 4.06 -11.89 7.59
CA VAL A 51 3.18 -11.62 8.72
C VAL A 51 1.91 -12.46 8.65
N TRP A 52 1.28 -12.61 7.49
CA TRP A 52 0.07 -13.44 7.33
C TRP A 52 0.37 -14.93 7.49
N LYS A 53 1.48 -15.44 6.96
CA LYS A 53 1.93 -16.83 7.17
C LYS A 53 2.16 -17.09 8.67
N ASN A 54 2.92 -16.23 9.34
CA ASN A 54 3.19 -16.34 10.78
C ASN A 54 1.89 -16.30 11.62
N PHE A 55 0.91 -15.51 11.19
CA PHE A 55 -0.40 -15.46 11.83
C PHE A 55 -1.15 -16.78 11.69
N LEU A 56 -1.16 -17.37 10.50
CA LEU A 56 -1.79 -18.67 10.25
C LEU A 56 -1.07 -19.81 10.98
N ASP A 57 0.26 -19.74 11.08
CA ASP A 57 1.12 -20.71 11.77
C ASP A 57 1.15 -20.53 13.30
N ASN A 58 0.30 -19.64 13.84
CA ASN A 58 0.17 -19.37 15.28
C ASN A 58 1.44 -18.80 15.94
N GLN A 59 2.34 -18.17 15.20
CA GLN A 59 3.54 -17.54 15.78
C GLN A 59 3.21 -16.34 16.69
N TYR A 60 1.99 -15.80 16.60
CA TYR A 60 1.47 -14.75 17.46
C TYR A 60 0.43 -15.26 18.47
N GLY A 61 0.46 -16.55 18.81
CA GLY A 61 -0.61 -17.23 19.54
C GLY A 61 -1.75 -17.62 18.61
N THR A 62 -2.95 -17.81 19.18
CA THR A 62 -4.15 -18.25 18.42
C THR A 62 -5.24 -17.17 18.36
N PRO A 63 -4.94 -15.89 18.06
CA PRO A 63 -5.99 -14.88 17.93
C PRO A 63 -6.81 -15.13 16.66
N ASP A 64 -8.08 -14.71 16.68
CA ASP A 64 -8.96 -14.79 15.50
C ASP A 64 -8.71 -13.67 14.49
N ILE A 65 -8.16 -12.57 14.96
CA ILE A 65 -7.86 -11.37 14.19
C ILE A 65 -6.46 -10.85 14.50
N LEU A 66 -5.83 -10.25 13.52
CA LEU A 66 -4.54 -9.59 13.65
C LEU A 66 -4.68 -8.13 13.18
N CYS A 67 -4.22 -7.19 13.99
CA CYS A 67 -4.04 -5.80 13.58
C CYS A 67 -2.59 -5.60 13.12
N VAL A 68 -2.41 -5.15 11.89
CA VAL A 68 -1.09 -4.88 11.28
C VAL A 68 -0.96 -3.39 11.02
N MET A 69 0.20 -2.84 11.34
CA MET A 69 0.48 -1.41 11.20
C MET A 69 1.90 -1.22 10.66
N GLU A 70 2.05 -0.34 9.68
CA GLU A 70 3.36 0.15 9.22
C GLU A 70 3.93 1.17 10.21
N ASP A 71 5.22 1.45 10.14
CA ASP A 71 5.91 2.30 11.10
C ASP A 71 5.89 3.79 10.75
N ASP A 72 5.30 4.15 9.61
CA ASP A 72 5.12 5.53 9.12
C ASP A 72 3.72 6.10 9.40
N ILE A 73 2.98 5.52 10.34
CA ILE A 73 1.66 6.01 10.76
C ILE A 73 1.66 6.64 12.14
N SER A 74 0.73 7.57 12.35
CA SER A 74 0.36 8.11 13.66
C SER A 74 -1.04 7.61 14.04
N ILE A 75 -1.22 7.27 15.32
CA ILE A 75 -2.44 6.63 15.84
C ILE A 75 -3.12 7.59 16.81
N SER A 76 -4.46 7.73 16.72
CA SER A 76 -5.25 8.54 17.64
C SER A 76 -5.41 7.85 19.00
N GLY A 77 -5.74 8.63 20.05
CA GLY A 77 -6.01 8.12 21.38
C GLY A 77 -7.25 7.19 21.45
N ASP A 78 -8.16 7.30 20.49
CA ASP A 78 -9.38 6.48 20.42
C ASP A 78 -9.16 5.10 19.77
N PHE A 79 -7.96 4.83 19.27
CA PHE A 79 -7.63 3.57 18.62
C PHE A 79 -7.77 2.35 19.54
N PRO A 80 -7.37 2.37 20.83
CA PRO A 80 -7.59 1.25 21.75
C PRO A 80 -9.08 0.90 21.95
N GLU A 81 -9.94 1.91 22.02
CA GLU A 81 -11.39 1.70 22.13
C GLU A 81 -11.92 1.00 20.87
N PHE A 82 -11.50 1.47 19.69
CA PHE A 82 -11.87 0.81 18.43
C PHE A 82 -11.43 -0.66 18.36
N LEU A 83 -10.22 -0.98 18.84
CA LEU A 83 -9.77 -2.38 18.88
C LEU A 83 -10.64 -3.23 19.81
N ASN A 84 -11.09 -2.69 20.92
CA ASN A 84 -12.00 -3.38 21.85
C ASN A 84 -13.39 -3.60 21.22
N ASP A 85 -13.85 -2.70 20.35
CA ASP A 85 -15.13 -2.80 19.65
C ASP A 85 -15.07 -3.73 18.42
N THR A 86 -13.86 -4.02 17.91
CA THR A 86 -13.65 -4.81 16.68
C THR A 86 -14.32 -6.18 16.67
N PRO A 87 -14.36 -6.99 17.77
CA PRO A 87 -15.07 -8.25 17.79
C PRO A 87 -16.57 -8.10 17.48
N SER A 88 -17.24 -7.11 18.08
CA SER A 88 -18.67 -6.83 17.84
C SER A 88 -18.90 -6.31 16.40
N ILE A 89 -17.97 -5.52 15.86
CA ILE A 89 -18.01 -5.08 14.47
C ILE A 89 -17.93 -6.30 13.54
N ARG A 90 -17.04 -7.24 13.83
CA ARG A 90 -16.87 -8.47 13.04
C ARG A 90 -18.11 -9.35 13.06
N GLU A 91 -18.73 -9.53 14.22
CA GLU A 91 -19.98 -10.29 14.34
C GLU A 91 -21.11 -9.70 13.49
N SER A 92 -21.17 -8.35 13.42
CA SER A 92 -22.22 -7.64 12.71
C SER A 92 -21.98 -7.53 11.21
N LEU A 93 -20.72 -7.39 10.77
CA LEU A 93 -20.38 -7.05 9.38
C LEU A 93 -19.65 -8.16 8.62
N ASP A 94 -19.22 -9.24 9.29
CA ASP A 94 -18.51 -10.40 8.73
C ASP A 94 -17.50 -10.02 7.62
N PHE A 95 -16.37 -9.49 8.00
CA PHE A 95 -15.31 -9.12 7.06
C PHE A 95 -14.13 -10.09 7.11
N ASP A 96 -13.40 -10.18 6.02
CA ASP A 96 -12.12 -10.87 5.92
C ASP A 96 -10.95 -9.94 6.25
N MET A 97 -11.00 -8.70 5.75
CA MET A 97 -10.03 -7.65 6.03
C MET A 97 -10.74 -6.32 6.22
N MET A 98 -10.26 -5.51 7.15
CA MET A 98 -10.73 -4.15 7.38
C MET A 98 -9.55 -3.19 7.40
N ARG A 99 -9.47 -2.30 6.42
CA ARG A 99 -8.51 -1.21 6.41
C ARG A 99 -8.99 -0.08 7.32
N ILE A 100 -8.07 0.48 8.08
CA ILE A 100 -8.30 1.72 8.81
C ILE A 100 -7.80 2.85 7.92
N ASN A 101 -8.72 3.73 7.53
CA ASN A 101 -8.40 4.78 6.56
C ASN A 101 -7.38 5.76 7.14
N CYS A 102 -6.31 5.98 6.41
CA CYS A 102 -5.25 6.94 6.72
C CYS A 102 -5.14 8.05 5.67
N GLY A 103 -6.24 8.39 5.02
CA GLY A 103 -6.28 9.45 4.01
C GLY A 103 -7.67 9.68 3.43
N THR A 104 -7.89 10.85 2.88
CA THR A 104 -9.14 11.26 2.27
C THR A 104 -9.21 10.76 0.82
N GLY A 105 -10.12 9.88 0.52
CA GLY A 105 -10.46 9.49 -0.84
C GLY A 105 -11.96 9.27 -0.95
N ASN A 106 -12.57 9.72 -2.05
CA ASN A 106 -13.93 9.31 -2.40
C ASN A 106 -13.87 7.83 -2.78
N MET A 107 -14.24 6.98 -1.82
CA MET A 107 -14.30 5.55 -2.06
C MET A 107 -15.69 5.16 -2.49
N THR A 108 -15.77 4.43 -3.57
CA THR A 108 -17.01 3.82 -4.05
C THR A 108 -17.22 2.50 -3.31
N GLY A 109 -18.43 2.24 -2.86
CA GLY A 109 -18.80 1.03 -2.12
C GLY A 109 -20.07 1.25 -1.31
N GLU A 110 -20.54 0.21 -0.67
CA GLU A 110 -21.70 0.26 0.22
C GLU A 110 -21.33 1.00 1.52
N LYS A 111 -22.05 2.09 1.82
CA LYS A 111 -21.85 2.86 3.05
C LYS A 111 -22.64 2.24 4.20
N ILE A 112 -21.94 1.91 5.28
CA ILE A 112 -22.53 1.32 6.48
C ILE A 112 -22.25 2.23 7.67
N ASN A 113 -23.30 2.52 8.45
CA ASN A 113 -23.18 3.23 9.72
C ASN A 113 -23.45 2.27 10.88
N MET A 114 -22.51 2.22 11.83
CA MET A 114 -22.62 1.38 13.03
C MET A 114 -22.21 2.20 14.27
N GLY A 115 -23.20 2.77 14.94
CA GLY A 115 -22.95 3.68 16.04
C GLY A 115 -22.11 4.90 15.63
N LYS A 116 -20.95 5.07 16.27
CA LYS A 116 -19.98 6.14 15.94
C LYS A 116 -19.13 5.83 14.72
N TYR A 117 -19.13 4.58 14.24
CA TYR A 117 -18.30 4.13 13.15
C TYR A 117 -19.03 4.23 11.81
N LYS A 118 -18.28 4.66 10.79
CA LYS A 118 -18.75 4.66 9.39
C LYS A 118 -17.78 3.83 8.55
N PHE A 119 -18.34 2.91 7.79
CA PHE A 119 -17.57 2.01 6.93
C PHE A 119 -18.01 2.13 5.47
N ILE A 120 -17.11 1.71 4.59
CA ILE A 120 -17.41 1.35 3.21
C ILE A 120 -17.16 -0.14 3.08
N LYS A 121 -18.16 -0.89 2.60
CA LYS A 121 -18.05 -2.32 2.34
C LYS A 121 -17.80 -2.56 0.86
N ASN A 122 -16.88 -3.49 0.58
CA ASN A 122 -16.48 -3.91 -0.76
C ASN A 122 -16.20 -2.73 -1.72
N PRO A 123 -15.26 -1.83 -1.36
CA PRO A 123 -14.87 -0.75 -2.24
C PRO A 123 -14.21 -1.30 -3.51
N ILE A 124 -14.29 -0.53 -4.59
CA ILE A 124 -13.55 -0.85 -5.81
C ILE A 124 -12.08 -0.53 -5.58
N ILE A 125 -11.22 -1.56 -5.62
CA ILE A 125 -9.77 -1.49 -5.47
C ILE A 125 -9.35 -0.65 -4.23
N PRO A 126 -9.50 -1.21 -3.02
CA PRO A 126 -8.98 -0.57 -1.82
C PRO A 126 -7.45 -0.62 -1.84
N LEU A 127 -6.82 0.54 -1.84
CA LEU A 127 -5.37 0.66 -1.81
C LEU A 127 -4.87 1.05 -0.41
N SER A 128 -3.60 0.78 -0.12
CA SER A 128 -2.90 0.99 1.13
C SER A 128 -3.13 -0.10 2.18
N LEU A 129 -2.02 -0.66 2.63
CA LEU A 129 -1.94 -1.62 3.73
C LEU A 129 -1.26 -1.01 4.97
N ALA A 130 -1.21 0.33 5.08
CA ALA A 130 -0.53 1.02 6.16
C ALA A 130 -1.09 0.68 7.56
N CYS A 131 -2.41 0.47 7.66
CA CYS A 131 -3.06 -0.03 8.87
C CYS A 131 -4.31 -0.83 8.53
N TYR A 132 -4.37 -2.08 8.97
CA TYR A 132 -5.51 -2.95 8.73
C TYR A 132 -5.68 -4.02 9.80
N ILE A 133 -6.89 -4.53 9.91
CA ILE A 133 -7.24 -5.71 10.69
C ILE A 133 -7.58 -6.83 9.71
N ILE A 134 -7.01 -8.02 9.93
CA ILE A 134 -7.22 -9.20 9.08
C ILE A 134 -7.65 -10.39 9.94
N THR A 135 -8.63 -11.13 9.45
CA THR A 135 -9.03 -12.41 10.06
C THR A 135 -8.15 -13.55 9.53
N ARG A 136 -8.16 -14.71 10.22
CA ARG A 136 -7.48 -15.90 9.70
C ARG A 136 -7.99 -16.29 8.30
N ARG A 137 -9.32 -16.27 8.10
CA ARG A 137 -9.94 -16.49 6.78
C ARG A 137 -9.45 -15.45 5.76
N GLY A 138 -9.34 -14.19 6.16
CA GLY A 138 -8.82 -13.11 5.31
C GLY A 138 -7.36 -13.29 4.94
N ALA A 139 -6.51 -13.70 5.88
CA ALA A 139 -5.09 -13.97 5.62
C ALA A 139 -4.92 -15.14 4.63
N GLN A 140 -5.71 -16.20 4.79
CA GLN A 140 -5.70 -17.32 3.86
C GLN A 140 -6.12 -16.89 2.45
N LYS A 141 -7.24 -16.16 2.30
CA LYS A 141 -7.69 -15.61 1.02
C LYS A 141 -6.67 -14.66 0.40
N ALA A 142 -6.04 -13.80 1.20
CA ALA A 142 -5.01 -12.88 0.71
C ALA A 142 -3.81 -13.63 0.11
N LEU A 143 -3.36 -14.71 0.76
CA LEU A 143 -2.30 -15.56 0.24
C LEU A 143 -2.74 -16.32 -1.03
N GLU A 144 -3.98 -16.81 -1.10
CA GLU A 144 -4.54 -17.44 -2.28
C GLU A 144 -4.62 -16.47 -3.47
N ILE A 145 -5.02 -15.22 -3.24
CA ILE A 145 -5.08 -14.16 -4.26
C ILE A 145 -3.70 -13.86 -4.84
N LEU A 146 -2.68 -13.76 -3.99
CA LEU A 146 -1.32 -13.45 -4.44
C LEU A 146 -0.64 -14.65 -5.10
N GLY A 147 -1.07 -15.88 -4.76
CA GLY A 147 -0.45 -17.11 -5.25
C GLY A 147 0.96 -17.33 -4.69
N GLU A 148 1.79 -18.05 -5.45
CA GLU A 148 3.13 -18.44 -5.03
C GLU A 148 4.18 -17.32 -5.18
N SER A 149 3.89 -16.30 -6.00
CA SER A 149 4.85 -15.26 -6.35
C SER A 149 4.20 -13.87 -6.40
N VAL A 150 4.88 -12.88 -5.84
CA VAL A 150 4.45 -11.47 -5.89
C VAL A 150 4.35 -11.00 -7.35
N PRO A 151 3.15 -10.64 -7.84
CA PRO A 151 2.98 -10.24 -9.24
C PRO A 151 3.27 -8.75 -9.46
N TYR A 152 2.99 -7.90 -8.48
CA TYR A 152 3.13 -6.45 -8.51
C TYR A 152 3.08 -5.86 -7.09
N ILE A 153 2.83 -4.54 -6.95
CA ILE A 153 2.59 -3.87 -5.66
C ILE A 153 1.48 -4.60 -4.91
N ILE A 154 1.74 -4.98 -3.66
CA ILE A 154 0.90 -5.91 -2.91
C ILE A 154 -0.53 -5.41 -2.71
N ASP A 155 -0.71 -4.15 -2.34
CA ASP A 155 -2.03 -3.56 -2.10
C ASP A 155 -2.87 -3.48 -3.39
N PHE A 156 -2.23 -3.15 -4.53
CA PHE A 156 -2.87 -3.18 -5.83
C PHE A 156 -3.23 -4.60 -6.27
N SER A 157 -2.30 -5.55 -6.15
CA SER A 157 -2.52 -6.96 -6.51
C SER A 157 -3.64 -7.57 -5.69
N LEU A 158 -3.65 -7.29 -4.38
CA LEU A 158 -4.71 -7.71 -3.48
C LEU A 158 -6.05 -7.06 -3.84
N GLY A 159 -6.06 -5.74 -4.09
CA GLY A 159 -7.26 -5.00 -4.47
C GLY A 159 -7.90 -5.49 -5.77
N VAL A 160 -7.09 -5.78 -6.80
CA VAL A 160 -7.57 -6.39 -8.05
C VAL A 160 -8.07 -7.81 -7.80
N GLY A 161 -7.32 -8.60 -7.04
CA GLY A 161 -7.71 -9.98 -6.72
C GLY A 161 -9.02 -10.08 -5.95
N MET A 162 -9.31 -9.12 -5.07
CA MET A 162 -10.57 -9.05 -4.33
C MET A 162 -11.80 -8.94 -5.23
N LEU A 163 -11.69 -8.31 -6.40
CA LEU A 163 -12.79 -8.20 -7.37
C LEU A 163 -13.24 -9.58 -7.90
N PHE A 164 -12.35 -10.56 -7.88
CA PHE A 164 -12.59 -11.89 -8.46
C PHE A 164 -12.69 -13.02 -7.41
N ASN A 165 -12.27 -12.78 -6.17
CA ASN A 165 -12.08 -13.83 -5.16
C ASN A 165 -12.98 -13.70 -3.92
N ASN A 166 -14.12 -13.07 -4.02
CA ASN A 166 -15.15 -13.04 -2.97
C ASN A 166 -14.62 -12.76 -1.55
N MET A 167 -13.63 -11.87 -1.43
CA MET A 167 -13.05 -11.43 -0.16
C MET A 167 -13.88 -10.27 0.38
N SER A 168 -14.46 -10.42 1.57
CA SER A 168 -15.23 -9.35 2.22
C SER A 168 -14.30 -8.30 2.80
N TYR A 169 -14.39 -7.09 2.30
CA TYR A 169 -13.50 -5.99 2.65
C TYR A 169 -14.24 -4.80 3.22
N LEU A 170 -13.76 -4.26 4.32
CA LEU A 170 -14.25 -3.03 4.93
C LEU A 170 -13.19 -1.94 4.91
N ILE A 171 -13.63 -0.69 4.86
CA ILE A 171 -12.79 0.47 5.16
C ILE A 171 -13.48 1.27 6.26
N LEU A 172 -12.82 1.46 7.39
CA LEU A 172 -13.24 2.43 8.40
C LEU A 172 -12.91 3.82 7.89
N ILE A 173 -13.93 4.68 7.71
CA ILE A 173 -13.74 6.06 7.23
C ILE A 173 -13.99 7.12 8.30
N ASN A 174 -14.63 6.75 9.40
CA ASN A 174 -14.88 7.63 10.53
C ASN A 174 -15.07 6.81 11.80
N PRO A 175 -14.45 7.17 12.93
CA PRO A 175 -13.52 8.30 13.11
C PRO A 175 -12.18 8.09 12.37
N GLU A 176 -11.42 9.15 12.15
CA GLU A 176 -10.05 9.08 11.63
C GLU A 176 -9.13 8.66 12.78
N LEU A 177 -8.78 7.38 12.80
CA LEU A 177 -7.98 6.77 13.86
C LEU A 177 -6.48 6.69 13.52
N VAL A 178 -6.15 6.83 12.25
CA VAL A 178 -4.79 6.67 11.73
C VAL A 178 -4.52 7.76 10.70
N THR A 179 -3.36 8.37 10.78
CA THR A 179 -2.84 9.32 9.79
C THR A 179 -1.45 8.90 9.35
N LEU A 180 -1.10 9.18 8.09
CA LEU A 180 0.27 8.96 7.62
C LEU A 180 1.20 9.99 8.26
N SER A 181 2.31 9.52 8.80
CA SER A 181 3.34 10.39 9.36
C SER A 181 4.17 10.99 8.22
N LEU A 182 4.07 12.29 8.03
CA LEU A 182 4.89 13.03 7.07
C LEU A 182 6.36 13.18 7.51
N ALA A 183 6.69 12.73 8.72
CA ALA A 183 8.02 12.90 9.31
C ALA A 183 9.07 11.94 8.73
N ASN A 184 8.66 10.79 8.24
CA ASN A 184 9.56 9.79 7.67
C ASN A 184 9.33 9.68 6.16
N PRO A 185 10.35 9.91 5.32
CA PRO A 185 10.21 9.66 3.88
C PRO A 185 9.95 8.17 3.65
N SER A 186 8.94 7.87 2.83
CA SER A 186 8.67 6.49 2.42
C SER A 186 9.91 5.88 1.76
N THR A 187 10.28 4.68 2.17
CA THR A 187 11.39 3.93 1.55
C THR A 187 11.03 3.43 0.14
N ILE A 188 9.75 3.41 -0.19
CA ILE A 188 9.24 3.04 -1.52
C ILE A 188 9.33 4.22 -2.48
N ASN A 189 9.12 5.44 -1.98
CA ASN A 189 9.21 6.69 -2.73
C ASN A 189 10.33 7.58 -2.17
N SER A 190 11.58 7.27 -2.49
CA SER A 190 12.74 8.08 -2.09
C SER A 190 12.77 9.47 -2.76
N ASN A 191 12.04 9.64 -3.85
CA ASN A 191 11.89 10.91 -4.54
C ASN A 191 10.54 11.52 -4.18
N GLY A 192 10.48 12.32 -3.13
CA GLY A 192 9.27 13.09 -2.78
C GLY A 192 8.69 13.82 -4.01
N THR A 193 7.42 14.18 -3.95
CA THR A 193 6.75 14.92 -5.04
C THR A 193 7.49 16.20 -5.36
N LYS A 194 8.16 16.23 -6.49
CA LYS A 194 8.87 17.38 -7.07
C LYS A 194 8.18 17.82 -8.37
N GLY A 195 8.56 18.96 -8.90
CA GLY A 195 8.05 19.46 -10.17
C GLY A 195 6.57 19.84 -10.14
N ILE A 196 5.91 19.77 -11.28
CA ILE A 196 4.49 20.16 -11.46
C ILE A 196 3.59 19.31 -10.56
N MET A 197 3.92 18.04 -10.32
CA MET A 197 3.14 17.17 -9.45
C MET A 197 3.15 17.61 -7.98
N SER A 198 4.10 18.42 -7.56
CA SER A 198 4.11 18.98 -6.19
C SER A 198 2.89 19.88 -5.91
N ILE A 199 2.24 20.40 -6.95
CA ILE A 199 1.02 21.21 -6.87
C ILE A 199 -0.17 20.35 -6.38
N PHE A 200 -0.15 19.05 -6.68
CA PHE A 200 -1.22 18.09 -6.33
C PHE A 200 -0.93 17.31 -5.05
N LYS A 201 -0.28 17.93 -4.07
CA LYS A 201 0.25 17.28 -2.84
C LYS A 201 -0.73 16.38 -2.07
N ASN A 202 -2.03 16.61 -2.18
CA ASN A 202 -3.06 15.95 -1.37
C ASN A 202 -4.01 15.06 -2.19
N GLY A 203 -3.65 14.67 -3.39
CA GLY A 203 -4.54 13.90 -4.27
C GLY A 203 -4.11 12.46 -4.50
N ASN A 204 -5.07 11.56 -4.65
CA ASN A 204 -4.83 10.16 -5.06
C ASN A 204 -4.03 10.07 -6.36
N LEU A 205 -4.18 11.05 -7.28
CA LEU A 205 -3.46 11.10 -8.54
C LEU A 205 -1.94 11.16 -8.33
N ASN A 206 -1.48 11.97 -7.36
CA ASN A 206 -0.07 12.07 -7.03
C ASN A 206 0.51 10.74 -6.57
N TRP A 207 -0.23 10.01 -5.75
CA TRP A 207 0.17 8.69 -5.30
C TRP A 207 0.28 7.71 -6.48
N TYR A 208 -0.73 7.65 -7.37
CA TYR A 208 -0.70 6.78 -8.55
C TYR A 208 0.47 7.08 -9.49
N LEU A 209 0.77 8.34 -9.70
CA LEU A 209 1.83 8.75 -10.61
C LEU A 209 3.23 8.51 -10.04
N ASN A 210 3.37 8.47 -8.72
CA ASN A 210 4.64 8.14 -8.05
C ASN A 210 4.84 6.64 -7.78
N ILE A 211 3.95 5.77 -8.23
CA ILE A 211 4.15 4.32 -8.15
C ILE A 211 5.45 3.95 -8.88
N PRO A 212 6.38 3.23 -8.21
CA PRO A 212 7.59 2.74 -8.86
C PRO A 212 7.22 1.68 -9.90
N VAL A 213 7.63 1.89 -11.14
CA VAL A 213 7.36 0.98 -12.28
C VAL A 213 8.57 0.11 -12.57
N ALA A 214 9.76 0.64 -12.37
CA ALA A 214 11.02 -0.07 -12.57
C ALA A 214 12.10 0.48 -11.64
N SER A 215 13.12 -0.34 -11.34
CA SER A 215 14.28 0.05 -10.57
C SER A 215 15.54 0.01 -11.47
N ILE A 216 16.25 1.12 -11.60
CA ILE A 216 17.54 1.16 -12.32
C ILE A 216 18.67 0.72 -11.38
N SER A 217 18.53 0.98 -10.10
CA SER A 217 19.50 0.59 -9.08
C SER A 217 18.81 0.44 -7.73
N THR A 218 19.52 -0.08 -6.73
CA THR A 218 19.02 -0.18 -5.35
C THR A 218 18.64 1.16 -4.72
N ARG A 219 18.95 2.28 -5.38
CA ARG A 219 18.71 3.64 -4.87
C ARG A 219 17.82 4.49 -5.78
N TYR A 220 17.40 3.97 -6.93
CA TYR A 220 16.69 4.78 -7.92
C TYR A 220 15.57 4.00 -8.59
N ASP A 221 14.35 4.41 -8.29
CA ASP A 221 13.12 3.86 -8.86
C ASP A 221 12.56 4.81 -9.92
N ILE A 222 12.20 4.28 -11.07
CA ILE A 222 11.47 5.00 -12.11
C ILE A 222 10.00 4.99 -11.75
N SER A 223 9.40 6.16 -11.54
CA SER A 223 7.96 6.28 -11.29
C SER A 223 7.15 6.20 -12.58
N LEU A 224 5.86 5.90 -12.45
CA LEU A 224 4.91 5.97 -13.57
C LEU A 224 4.93 7.37 -14.21
N TYR A 225 5.04 8.43 -13.41
CA TYR A 225 5.12 9.81 -13.88
C TYR A 225 6.35 10.02 -14.75
N THR A 226 7.52 9.53 -14.33
CA THR A 226 8.75 9.57 -15.13
C THR A 226 8.57 8.87 -16.48
N CYS A 227 7.92 7.70 -16.50
CA CYS A 227 7.62 7.00 -17.75
C CYS A 227 6.70 7.82 -18.68
N ILE A 228 5.67 8.44 -18.13
CA ILE A 228 4.78 9.32 -18.91
C ILE A 228 5.55 10.49 -19.48
N LEU A 229 6.39 11.16 -18.72
CA LEU A 229 7.21 12.28 -19.19
C LEU A 229 8.16 11.85 -20.32
N LEU A 230 8.77 10.67 -20.21
CA LEU A 230 9.63 10.13 -21.27
C LEU A 230 8.86 9.91 -22.58
N VAL A 231 7.65 9.34 -22.50
CA VAL A 231 6.79 9.16 -23.68
C VAL A 231 6.40 10.51 -24.29
N LEU A 232 6.00 11.49 -23.45
CA LEU A 232 5.66 12.83 -23.91
C LEU A 232 6.85 13.54 -24.56
N LEU A 233 8.06 13.34 -24.03
CA LEU A 233 9.28 13.88 -24.61
C LEU A 233 9.55 13.30 -26.01
N ILE A 234 9.41 11.98 -26.16
CA ILE A 234 9.58 11.29 -27.45
C ILE A 234 8.56 11.82 -28.48
N ILE A 235 7.28 11.93 -28.06
CA ILE A 235 6.22 12.48 -28.93
C ILE A 235 6.53 13.92 -29.33
N GLY A 236 6.95 14.76 -28.37
CA GLY A 236 7.29 16.16 -28.65
C GLY A 236 8.44 16.30 -29.63
N ILE A 237 9.48 15.47 -29.50
CA ILE A 237 10.62 15.44 -30.43
C ILE A 237 10.16 14.96 -31.81
N TYR A 238 9.39 13.89 -31.88
CA TYR A 238 8.89 13.35 -33.14
C TYR A 238 8.05 14.37 -33.94
N HIS A 239 7.18 15.11 -33.25
CA HIS A 239 6.32 16.13 -33.84
C HIS A 239 7.01 17.51 -33.96
N LYS A 240 8.30 17.62 -33.59
CA LYS A 240 9.08 18.87 -33.61
C LYS A 240 8.50 19.99 -32.73
N TRP A 241 7.82 19.62 -31.64
CA TRP A 241 7.26 20.55 -30.64
C TRP A 241 8.36 20.96 -29.64
N TYR A 242 9.37 21.70 -30.12
CA TYR A 242 10.59 21.93 -29.34
C TYR A 242 10.35 22.62 -27.99
N ILE A 243 9.45 23.62 -27.93
CA ILE A 243 9.13 24.30 -26.67
C ILE A 243 8.52 23.33 -25.68
N PHE A 244 7.57 22.52 -26.13
CA PHE A 244 6.94 21.47 -25.30
C PHE A 244 7.98 20.46 -24.82
N SER A 245 8.88 20.02 -25.70
CA SER A 245 9.95 19.08 -25.35
C SER A 245 10.90 19.64 -24.29
N VAL A 246 11.22 20.94 -24.37
CA VAL A 246 12.05 21.61 -23.36
C VAL A 246 11.35 21.67 -22.00
N ILE A 247 10.03 21.96 -21.96
CA ILE A 247 9.25 21.97 -20.73
C ILE A 247 9.21 20.57 -20.10
N VAL A 248 8.94 19.54 -20.91
CA VAL A 248 8.90 18.14 -20.43
C VAL A 248 10.27 17.70 -19.92
N LEU A 249 11.35 18.08 -20.59
CA LEU A 249 12.71 17.78 -20.16
C LEU A 249 13.06 18.47 -18.84
N ALA A 250 12.67 19.72 -18.67
CA ALA A 250 12.86 20.45 -17.41
C ALA A 250 12.11 19.78 -16.27
N GLU A 251 10.85 19.36 -16.50
CA GLU A 251 10.07 18.63 -15.51
C GLU A 251 10.70 17.27 -15.17
N LEU A 252 11.22 16.54 -16.20
CA LEU A 252 11.94 15.28 -16.01
C LEU A 252 13.16 15.46 -15.10
N ILE A 253 13.91 16.53 -15.28
CA ILE A 253 15.05 16.86 -14.42
C ILE A 253 14.59 17.16 -12.99
N MET A 254 13.56 18.02 -12.83
CA MET A 254 13.08 18.42 -11.50
C MET A 254 12.51 17.23 -10.69
N VAL A 255 11.90 16.26 -11.36
CA VAL A 255 11.30 15.10 -10.70
C VAL A 255 12.35 14.08 -10.27
N ASN A 256 13.45 13.95 -11.02
CA ASN A 256 14.41 12.87 -10.82
C ASN A 256 15.71 13.32 -10.11
N PHE A 257 15.95 14.63 -9.97
CA PHE A 257 17.12 15.22 -9.30
C PHE A 257 16.71 16.31 -8.29
#